data_37c91a7ad439594ee5cf86a294339830
#
_entry.id   37c91a7ad439594ee5cf86a294339830
#
_cell.length_a   1.000
_cell.length_b   1.000
_cell.length_c   1.000
_cell.angle_alpha   90.00
_cell.angle_beta   90.00
_cell.angle_gamma   90.00
#
_symmetry.space_group_name_H-M   'P 1'
#
loop_
_entity.id
_entity.type
_entity.pdbx_description
1 polymer ?
#
loop_
_entity_poly.entity_id
_entity_poly.type
_entity_poly.pdbx_seq_one_letter_code
_entity_poly.pdbx_strand_id
1 'polypeptide(L)'
;MLNYIIKRIGIAIPTLLILIAVTFYLMHSAPGGPFTSEKPLPAQVLANIEAKYGLDQPIWRQMTTYLWGILTEFDFGPSYKYHSRTVNEIIGQGFPITLKYGFWSFIVAIGVGIPLGAIAAIRKNTLVDYFAMGISIGAQVLPNFVMAPLLIIVFTLWLGWLPGGGWHGGDWQYLVMPVIALSTSYMASIARITRSSMLEVLNANYIRTARAKGLPTKTIFFRHIFKPSLLPVISYLGPAFVGLITGSVLIDIFFSTGGMGYFFVNAAFNRDYAVMMGITILVGSLTILFSLIVDLLYAWIDPKIRY
;
A
#
# COMPACT_ATOMS: atom_id res chain seq x y z
N MET A 1 10.19 26.00 4.52
CA MET A 1 9.18 25.03 4.99
C MET A 1 7.77 25.38 4.50
N LEU A 2 7.21 26.55 4.85
CA LEU A 2 5.83 26.91 4.46
C LEU A 2 5.64 26.88 2.93
N ASN A 3 6.52 27.51 2.16
CA ASN A 3 6.47 27.51 0.69
C ASN A 3 6.55 26.11 0.09
N TYR A 4 7.33 25.20 0.69
CA TYR A 4 7.43 23.82 0.27
C TYR A 4 6.10 23.08 0.49
N ILE A 5 5.49 23.25 1.66
CA ILE A 5 4.18 22.66 2.00
C ILE A 5 3.11 23.17 1.04
N ILE A 6 3.03 24.49 0.81
CA ILE A 6 2.06 25.12 -0.09
C ILE A 6 2.23 24.58 -1.52
N LYS A 7 3.47 24.48 -2.01
CA LYS A 7 3.76 23.93 -3.33
C LYS A 7 3.33 22.45 -3.44
N ARG A 8 3.58 21.64 -2.42
CA ARG A 8 3.20 20.22 -2.38
C ARG A 8 1.68 20.04 -2.36
N ILE A 9 0.98 20.81 -1.54
CA ILE A 9 -0.50 20.82 -1.53
C ILE A 9 -1.05 21.32 -2.85
N GLY A 10 -0.43 22.38 -3.43
CA GLY A 10 -0.80 22.92 -4.74
C GLY A 10 -0.65 21.92 -5.89
N ILE A 11 0.26 20.95 -5.77
CA ILE A 11 0.40 19.85 -6.75
C ILE A 11 -0.55 18.69 -6.41
N ALA A 12 -0.76 18.40 -5.12
CA ALA A 12 -1.59 17.29 -4.66
C ALA A 12 -3.05 17.41 -5.11
N ILE A 13 -3.64 18.61 -5.00
CA ILE A 13 -5.03 18.87 -5.38
C ILE A 13 -5.28 18.60 -6.87
N PRO A 14 -4.52 19.22 -7.81
CA PRO A 14 -4.68 18.91 -9.24
C PRO A 14 -4.45 17.43 -9.56
N THR A 15 -3.47 16.80 -8.92
CA THR A 15 -3.21 15.37 -9.12
C THR A 15 -4.40 14.52 -8.73
N LEU A 16 -5.02 14.80 -7.60
CA LEU A 16 -6.23 14.10 -7.16
C LEU A 16 -7.41 14.34 -8.10
N LEU A 17 -7.62 15.58 -8.53
CA LEU A 17 -8.69 15.93 -9.49
C LEU A 17 -8.48 15.23 -10.83
N ILE A 18 -7.25 15.18 -11.34
CA ILE A 18 -6.93 14.47 -12.58
C ILE A 18 -7.19 12.95 -12.39
N LEU A 19 -6.76 12.38 -11.28
CA LEU A 19 -7.02 10.96 -10.95
C LEU A 19 -8.52 10.67 -11.00
N ILE A 20 -9.33 11.50 -10.34
CA ILE A 20 -10.79 11.34 -10.30
C ILE A 20 -11.37 11.47 -11.71
N ALA A 21 -11.00 12.50 -12.44
CA ALA A 21 -11.51 12.76 -13.80
C ALA A 21 -11.17 11.63 -14.78
N VAL A 22 -9.91 11.15 -14.75
CA VAL A 22 -9.45 10.05 -15.61
C VAL A 22 -10.17 8.76 -15.24
N THR A 23 -10.26 8.44 -13.95
CA THR A 23 -10.95 7.23 -13.48
C THR A 23 -12.43 7.26 -13.85
N PHE A 24 -13.09 8.40 -13.66
CA PHE A 24 -14.49 8.60 -14.02
C PHE A 24 -14.72 8.40 -15.52
N TYR A 25 -13.88 9.04 -16.33
CA TYR A 25 -13.99 8.94 -17.81
C TYR A 25 -13.75 7.51 -18.29
N LEU A 26 -12.71 6.84 -17.79
CA LEU A 26 -12.39 5.45 -18.17
C LEU A 26 -13.53 4.49 -17.82
N MET A 27 -14.13 4.62 -16.64
CA MET A 27 -15.25 3.78 -16.23
C MET A 27 -16.48 3.98 -17.10
N HIS A 28 -16.80 5.22 -17.46
CA HIS A 28 -17.94 5.52 -18.32
C HIS A 28 -17.68 5.21 -19.80
N SER A 29 -16.42 5.11 -20.22
CA SER A 29 -16.04 4.72 -21.58
C SER A 29 -16.01 3.19 -21.77
N ALA A 30 -16.09 2.43 -20.69
CA ALA A 30 -16.11 0.97 -20.77
C ALA A 30 -17.42 0.49 -21.43
N PRO A 31 -17.35 -0.45 -22.39
CA PRO A 31 -18.52 -0.95 -23.06
C PRO A 31 -19.50 -1.64 -22.11
N GLY A 32 -20.77 -1.28 -22.20
CA GLY A 32 -21.85 -1.76 -21.31
C GLY A 32 -21.97 -0.92 -20.04
N GLY A 33 -23.22 -0.62 -19.66
CA GLY A 33 -23.55 0.15 -18.44
C GLY A 33 -23.48 -0.71 -17.16
N PRO A 34 -23.57 -0.08 -15.99
CA PRO A 34 -23.55 -0.79 -14.68
C PRO A 34 -24.73 -1.74 -14.49
N PHE A 35 -25.82 -1.54 -15.23
CA PHE A 35 -27.05 -2.35 -15.16
C PHE A 35 -27.23 -3.30 -16.35
N THR A 36 -26.24 -3.39 -17.27
CA THR A 36 -26.26 -4.41 -18.32
C THR A 36 -25.96 -5.78 -17.70
N SER A 37 -26.96 -6.59 -17.55
CA SER A 37 -26.85 -7.99 -17.12
C SER A 37 -26.93 -8.93 -18.31
N GLU A 38 -26.62 -10.23 -18.11
CA GLU A 38 -26.79 -11.30 -19.11
C GLU A 38 -28.23 -11.38 -19.66
N LYS A 39 -29.21 -11.01 -18.84
CA LYS A 39 -30.60 -10.85 -19.27
C LYS A 39 -30.92 -9.36 -19.40
N PRO A 40 -31.17 -8.87 -20.61
CA PRO A 40 -31.51 -7.47 -20.83
C PRO A 40 -32.79 -7.11 -20.06
N LEU A 41 -32.72 -6.02 -19.27
CA LEU A 41 -33.89 -5.44 -18.61
C LEU A 41 -34.81 -4.82 -19.66
N PRO A 42 -36.14 -4.78 -19.43
CA PRO A 42 -37.02 -3.97 -20.27
C PRO A 42 -36.56 -2.50 -20.30
N ALA A 43 -36.59 -1.89 -21.49
CA ALA A 43 -36.05 -0.55 -21.70
C ALA A 43 -36.61 0.49 -20.70
N GLN A 44 -37.90 0.39 -20.37
CA GLN A 44 -38.54 1.28 -19.39
C GLN A 44 -37.95 1.13 -17.97
N VAL A 45 -37.65 -0.10 -17.57
CA VAL A 45 -37.08 -0.38 -16.25
C VAL A 45 -35.64 0.13 -16.18
N LEU A 46 -34.87 -0.08 -17.23
CA LEU A 46 -33.51 0.42 -17.34
C LEU A 46 -33.47 1.95 -17.26
N ALA A 47 -34.32 2.65 -18.04
CA ALA A 47 -34.41 4.10 -18.02
C ALA A 47 -34.78 4.66 -16.63
N ASN A 48 -35.68 4.00 -15.90
CA ASN A 48 -36.05 4.40 -14.55
C ASN A 48 -34.88 4.21 -13.55
N ILE A 49 -34.10 3.15 -13.71
CA ILE A 49 -32.91 2.90 -12.88
C ILE A 49 -31.82 3.94 -13.20
N GLU A 50 -31.55 4.19 -14.48
CA GLU A 50 -30.56 5.18 -14.89
C GLU A 50 -30.92 6.59 -14.40
N ALA A 51 -32.19 6.98 -14.50
CA ALA A 51 -32.68 8.25 -13.96
C ALA A 51 -32.55 8.32 -12.43
N LYS A 52 -32.81 7.22 -11.71
CA LYS A 52 -32.67 7.16 -10.25
C LYS A 52 -31.23 7.42 -9.79
N TYR A 53 -30.24 6.92 -10.54
CA TYR A 53 -28.84 7.10 -10.24
C TYR A 53 -28.18 8.29 -10.97
N GLY A 54 -28.98 9.05 -11.73
CA GLY A 54 -28.52 10.22 -12.50
C GLY A 54 -27.58 9.87 -13.67
N LEU A 55 -27.59 8.61 -14.13
CA LEU A 55 -26.77 8.13 -15.24
C LEU A 55 -27.29 8.59 -16.62
N ASP A 56 -28.49 9.12 -16.68
CA ASP A 56 -29.10 9.77 -17.82
C ASP A 56 -28.56 11.18 -18.09
N GLN A 57 -27.84 11.75 -17.10
CA GLN A 57 -27.25 13.07 -17.20
C GLN A 57 -25.97 13.08 -18.03
N PRO A 58 -25.54 14.22 -18.63
CA PRO A 58 -24.24 14.34 -19.26
C PRO A 58 -23.10 13.99 -18.30
N ILE A 59 -22.05 13.32 -18.78
CA ILE A 59 -20.92 12.80 -17.99
C ILE A 59 -20.31 13.88 -17.07
N TRP A 60 -20.14 15.11 -17.58
CA TRP A 60 -19.59 16.22 -16.79
C TRP A 60 -20.48 16.59 -15.60
N ARG A 61 -21.81 16.48 -15.74
CA ARG A 61 -22.75 16.76 -14.65
C ARG A 61 -22.74 15.65 -13.59
N GLN A 62 -22.69 14.39 -14.03
CA GLN A 62 -22.51 13.25 -13.12
C GLN A 62 -21.24 13.43 -12.31
N MET A 63 -20.10 13.78 -12.95
CA MET A 63 -18.82 14.01 -12.29
C MET A 63 -18.89 15.17 -11.28
N THR A 64 -19.48 16.30 -11.66
CA THR A 64 -19.59 17.46 -10.76
C THR A 64 -20.49 17.17 -9.56
N THR A 65 -21.63 16.48 -9.76
CA THR A 65 -22.51 16.07 -8.67
C THR A 65 -21.81 15.12 -7.71
N TYR A 66 -21.09 14.14 -8.25
CA TYR A 66 -20.30 13.19 -7.46
C TYR A 66 -19.20 13.87 -6.64
N LEU A 67 -18.43 14.77 -7.27
CA LEU A 67 -17.41 15.56 -6.56
C LEU A 67 -18.01 16.44 -5.48
N TRP A 68 -19.16 17.05 -5.76
CA TRP A 68 -19.84 17.88 -4.77
C TRP A 68 -20.26 17.07 -3.53
N GLY A 69 -20.87 15.90 -3.72
CA GLY A 69 -21.22 14.99 -2.62
C GLY A 69 -20.01 14.60 -1.76
N ILE A 70 -18.89 14.26 -2.41
CA ILE A 70 -17.64 13.93 -1.68
C ILE A 70 -17.13 15.14 -0.88
N LEU A 71 -17.10 16.34 -1.48
CA LEU A 71 -16.50 17.52 -0.85
C LEU A 71 -17.35 18.11 0.29
N THR A 72 -18.68 18.02 0.18
CA THR A 72 -19.60 18.64 1.14
C THR A 72 -20.09 17.67 2.22
N GLU A 73 -20.28 16.39 1.88
CA GLU A 73 -20.94 15.41 2.73
C GLU A 73 -20.06 14.17 3.01
N PHE A 74 -18.88 14.10 2.39
CA PHE A 74 -18.04 12.89 2.38
C PHE A 74 -18.81 11.64 1.91
N ASP A 75 -19.82 11.85 1.04
CA ASP A 75 -20.63 10.77 0.50
C ASP A 75 -20.10 10.32 -0.87
N PHE A 76 -19.70 9.04 -0.94
CA PHE A 76 -19.28 8.38 -2.17
C PHE A 76 -20.44 7.77 -2.95
N GLY A 77 -21.67 8.01 -2.50
CA GLY A 77 -22.90 7.56 -3.15
C GLY A 77 -23.29 6.11 -2.85
N PRO A 78 -24.41 5.67 -3.41
CA PRO A 78 -24.90 4.30 -3.26
C PRO A 78 -24.12 3.34 -4.18
N SER A 79 -23.95 2.09 -3.74
CA SER A 79 -23.51 1.01 -4.60
C SER A 79 -24.57 0.68 -5.66
N TYR A 80 -24.16 0.39 -6.88
CA TYR A 80 -25.08 -0.01 -7.95
C TYR A 80 -25.47 -1.50 -7.88
N LYS A 81 -24.69 -2.31 -7.16
CA LYS A 81 -24.89 -3.77 -7.04
C LYS A 81 -25.31 -4.24 -5.67
N TYR A 82 -24.74 -3.64 -4.63
CA TYR A 82 -25.11 -3.98 -3.25
C TYR A 82 -26.34 -3.14 -2.85
N HIS A 83 -27.54 -3.66 -3.15
CA HIS A 83 -28.78 -3.00 -2.79
C HIS A 83 -28.80 -2.70 -1.28
N SER A 84 -29.16 -1.49 -0.92
CA SER A 84 -29.19 -0.97 0.46
C SER A 84 -27.82 -0.73 1.13
N ARG A 85 -26.71 -0.67 0.37
CA ARG A 85 -25.40 -0.29 0.90
C ARG A 85 -24.87 0.94 0.20
N THR A 86 -24.27 1.81 0.99
CA THR A 86 -23.48 2.94 0.49
C THR A 86 -22.03 2.53 0.25
N VAL A 87 -21.33 3.26 -0.61
CA VAL A 87 -19.89 3.08 -0.82
C VAL A 87 -19.11 3.33 0.48
N ASN A 88 -19.59 4.30 1.29
CA ASN A 88 -19.02 4.60 2.61
C ASN A 88 -19.05 3.41 3.56
N GLU A 89 -20.16 2.67 3.60
CA GLU A 89 -20.26 1.44 4.42
C GLU A 89 -19.31 0.35 3.94
N ILE A 90 -19.18 0.18 2.61
CA ILE A 90 -18.25 -0.80 2.02
C ILE A 90 -16.80 -0.44 2.35
N ILE A 91 -16.45 0.84 2.22
CA ILE A 91 -15.13 1.36 2.61
C ILE A 91 -14.91 1.18 4.11
N GLY A 92 -15.90 1.54 4.93
CA GLY A 92 -15.83 1.39 6.39
C GLY A 92 -15.66 -0.05 6.85
N GLN A 93 -16.11 -1.01 6.07
CA GLN A 93 -15.90 -2.44 6.32
C GLN A 93 -14.51 -2.92 5.85
N GLY A 94 -14.11 -2.57 4.62
CA GLY A 94 -12.89 -3.10 4.00
C GLY A 94 -11.62 -2.40 4.43
N PHE A 95 -11.65 -1.08 4.62
CA PHE A 95 -10.46 -0.29 4.92
C PHE A 95 -9.77 -0.65 6.25
N PRO A 96 -10.48 -0.83 7.37
CA PRO A 96 -9.84 -1.23 8.63
C PRO A 96 -9.11 -2.59 8.53
N ILE A 97 -9.64 -3.51 7.72
CA ILE A 97 -9.04 -4.82 7.46
C ILE A 97 -7.71 -4.63 6.74
N THR A 98 -7.73 -3.92 5.61
CA THR A 98 -6.54 -3.61 4.81
C THR A 98 -5.49 -2.85 5.62
N LEU A 99 -5.92 -1.86 6.41
CA LEU A 99 -5.02 -1.10 7.26
C LEU A 99 -4.35 -1.98 8.33
N LYS A 100 -5.10 -2.90 8.95
CA LYS A 100 -4.59 -3.78 10.01
C LYS A 100 -3.47 -4.68 9.49
N TYR A 101 -3.69 -5.45 8.43
CA TYR A 101 -2.63 -6.32 7.90
C TYR A 101 -1.50 -5.53 7.21
N GLY A 102 -1.81 -4.38 6.58
CA GLY A 102 -0.81 -3.49 5.99
C GLY A 102 0.13 -2.90 7.04
N PHE A 103 -0.40 -2.45 8.18
CA PHE A 103 0.40 -1.95 9.30
C PHE A 103 1.33 -3.04 9.88
N TRP A 104 0.81 -4.24 10.13
CA TRP A 104 1.65 -5.33 10.61
C TRP A 104 2.70 -5.76 9.58
N SER A 105 2.37 -5.73 8.30
CA SER A 105 3.33 -5.98 7.22
C SER A 105 4.47 -4.96 7.23
N PHE A 106 4.17 -3.69 7.51
CA PHE A 106 5.18 -2.65 7.65
C PHE A 106 6.11 -2.90 8.85
N ILE A 107 5.54 -3.27 10.00
CA ILE A 107 6.32 -3.61 11.20
C ILE A 107 7.24 -4.81 10.93
N VAL A 108 6.74 -5.86 10.28
CA VAL A 108 7.55 -7.04 9.90
C VAL A 108 8.64 -6.67 8.89
N ALA A 109 8.31 -5.87 7.89
CA ALA A 109 9.28 -5.46 6.87
C ALA A 109 10.47 -4.70 7.48
N ILE A 110 10.22 -3.79 8.43
CA ILE A 110 11.25 -3.06 9.16
C ILE A 110 11.97 -3.97 10.16
N GLY A 111 11.21 -4.67 10.99
CA GLY A 111 11.73 -5.47 12.10
C GLY A 111 12.62 -6.63 11.66
N VAL A 112 12.41 -7.14 10.44
CA VAL A 112 13.24 -8.20 9.85
C VAL A 112 14.24 -7.63 8.84
N GLY A 113 13.80 -6.70 7.98
CA GLY A 113 14.62 -6.19 6.89
C GLY A 113 15.87 -5.42 7.38
N ILE A 114 15.71 -4.53 8.36
CA ILE A 114 16.86 -3.78 8.90
C ILE A 114 17.90 -4.69 9.57
N PRO A 115 17.54 -5.58 10.52
CA PRO A 115 18.51 -6.50 11.11
C PRO A 115 19.17 -7.42 10.08
N LEU A 116 18.41 -7.95 9.13
CA LEU A 116 18.93 -8.83 8.08
C LEU A 116 20.00 -8.11 7.23
N GLY A 117 19.72 -6.89 6.78
CA GLY A 117 20.65 -6.08 6.03
C GLY A 117 21.89 -5.67 6.84
N ALA A 118 21.68 -5.34 8.14
CA ALA A 118 22.79 -4.99 9.03
C ALA A 118 23.72 -6.17 9.29
N ILE A 119 23.19 -7.36 9.55
CA ILE A 119 23.98 -8.59 9.74
C ILE A 119 24.75 -8.92 8.45
N ALA A 120 24.12 -8.82 7.29
CA ALA A 120 24.75 -9.04 6.00
C ALA A 120 25.91 -8.07 5.76
N ALA A 121 25.76 -6.78 6.11
CA ALA A 121 26.81 -5.77 5.97
C ALA A 121 28.01 -6.03 6.90
N ILE A 122 27.76 -6.38 8.17
CA ILE A 122 28.79 -6.68 9.15
C ILE A 122 29.58 -7.93 8.74
N ARG A 123 28.89 -8.91 8.20
CA ARG A 123 29.47 -10.19 7.76
C ARG A 123 29.70 -10.25 6.24
N LYS A 124 30.08 -9.10 5.66
CA LYS A 124 30.33 -8.96 4.21
C LYS A 124 31.19 -10.10 3.68
N ASN A 125 30.80 -10.64 2.51
CA ASN A 125 31.49 -11.72 1.79
C ASN A 125 31.62 -13.04 2.56
N THR A 126 30.76 -13.30 3.56
CA THR A 126 30.64 -14.59 4.23
C THR A 126 29.39 -15.33 3.77
N LEU A 127 29.27 -16.61 4.12
CA LEU A 127 28.06 -17.40 3.86
C LEU A 127 26.79 -16.75 4.44
N VAL A 128 26.88 -16.06 5.57
CA VAL A 128 25.76 -15.34 6.18
C VAL A 128 25.28 -14.21 5.28
N ASP A 129 26.21 -13.46 4.69
CA ASP A 129 25.90 -12.38 3.74
C ASP A 129 25.23 -12.94 2.47
N TYR A 130 25.83 -13.97 1.87
CA TYR A 130 25.27 -14.59 0.67
C TYR A 130 23.89 -15.20 0.91
N PHE A 131 23.70 -15.86 2.05
CA PHE A 131 22.40 -16.45 2.40
C PHE A 131 21.34 -15.39 2.65
N ALA A 132 21.67 -14.35 3.43
CA ALA A 132 20.74 -13.25 3.71
C ALA A 132 20.32 -12.50 2.44
N MET A 133 21.29 -12.23 1.54
CA MET A 133 21.01 -11.55 0.27
C MET A 133 20.32 -12.49 -0.72
N GLY A 134 20.67 -13.77 -0.75
CA GLY A 134 20.00 -14.76 -1.57
C GLY A 134 18.51 -14.88 -1.24
N ILE A 135 18.18 -14.97 0.06
CA ILE A 135 16.77 -14.94 0.52
C ILE A 135 16.10 -13.62 0.10
N SER A 136 16.76 -12.48 0.33
CA SER A 136 16.20 -11.17 -0.03
C SER A 136 15.94 -11.05 -1.53
N ILE A 137 16.86 -11.52 -2.37
CA ILE A 137 16.67 -11.50 -3.83
C ILE A 137 15.55 -12.46 -4.23
N GLY A 138 15.53 -13.67 -3.71
CA GLY A 138 14.46 -14.65 -3.94
C GLY A 138 13.09 -14.12 -3.55
N ALA A 139 13.01 -13.51 -2.38
CA ALA A 139 11.80 -12.88 -1.84
C ALA A 139 11.29 -11.70 -2.69
N GLN A 140 12.19 -10.99 -3.37
CA GLN A 140 11.81 -9.89 -4.26
C GLN A 140 11.42 -10.35 -5.65
N VAL A 141 12.05 -11.42 -6.15
CA VAL A 141 11.75 -11.99 -7.47
C VAL A 141 10.41 -12.71 -7.47
N LEU A 142 10.02 -13.29 -6.34
CA LEU A 142 8.71 -13.94 -6.20
C LEU A 142 7.60 -12.89 -6.09
N PRO A 143 6.71 -12.80 -7.10
CA PRO A 143 5.55 -11.91 -7.02
C PRO A 143 4.61 -12.31 -5.88
N ASN A 144 3.90 -11.36 -5.29
CA ASN A 144 2.96 -11.61 -4.19
C ASN A 144 1.88 -12.63 -4.54
N PHE A 145 1.46 -12.70 -5.81
CA PHE A 145 0.46 -13.67 -6.27
C PHE A 145 0.98 -15.11 -6.32
N VAL A 146 2.31 -15.30 -6.32
CA VAL A 146 2.94 -16.62 -6.19
C VAL A 146 3.20 -16.94 -4.72
N MET A 147 3.60 -15.94 -3.94
CA MET A 147 3.87 -16.12 -2.51
C MET A 147 2.62 -16.54 -1.72
N ALA A 148 1.47 -15.92 -2.00
CA ALA A 148 0.24 -16.20 -1.26
C ALA A 148 -0.21 -17.68 -1.40
N PRO A 149 -0.35 -18.28 -2.60
CA PRO A 149 -0.66 -19.71 -2.74
C PRO A 149 0.41 -20.62 -2.13
N LEU A 150 1.69 -20.29 -2.24
CA LEU A 150 2.76 -21.08 -1.63
C LEU A 150 2.63 -21.15 -0.12
N LEU A 151 2.33 -20.03 0.54
CA LEU A 151 2.08 -20.02 1.98
C LEU A 151 0.85 -20.87 2.35
N ILE A 152 -0.23 -20.80 1.58
CA ILE A 152 -1.42 -21.63 1.80
C ILE A 152 -1.08 -23.11 1.65
N ILE A 153 -0.35 -23.49 0.61
CA ILE A 153 0.04 -24.90 0.39
C ILE A 153 0.88 -25.40 1.57
N VAL A 154 1.89 -24.63 1.97
CA VAL A 154 2.81 -25.06 3.03
C VAL A 154 2.13 -25.04 4.40
N PHE A 155 1.57 -23.91 4.81
CA PHE A 155 1.12 -23.72 6.19
C PHE A 155 -0.29 -24.23 6.46
N THR A 156 -1.15 -24.28 5.43
CA THR A 156 -2.52 -24.80 5.58
C THR A 156 -2.62 -26.26 5.17
N LEU A 157 -2.18 -26.60 3.94
CA LEU A 157 -2.42 -27.93 3.40
C LEU A 157 -1.41 -28.97 3.90
N TRP A 158 -0.10 -28.63 3.97
CA TRP A 158 0.91 -29.60 4.40
C TRP A 158 1.08 -29.66 5.91
N LEU A 159 1.16 -28.51 6.57
CA LEU A 159 1.45 -28.43 8.01
C LEU A 159 0.19 -28.36 8.86
N GLY A 160 -0.94 -27.88 8.31
CA GLY A 160 -2.19 -27.72 9.07
C GLY A 160 -2.08 -26.69 10.23
N TRP A 161 -1.13 -25.75 10.17
CA TRP A 161 -0.86 -24.81 11.25
C TRP A 161 -1.74 -23.57 11.21
N LEU A 162 -2.06 -23.08 10.02
CA LEU A 162 -2.76 -21.83 9.82
C LEU A 162 -3.97 -22.03 8.88
N PRO A 163 -5.06 -21.28 9.08
CA PRO A 163 -6.21 -21.31 8.20
C PRO A 163 -5.88 -20.69 6.83
N GLY A 164 -6.40 -21.28 5.74
CA GLY A 164 -6.09 -20.87 4.38
C GLY A 164 -6.68 -19.54 3.94
N GLY A 165 -7.64 -18.98 4.68
CA GLY A 165 -8.28 -17.71 4.36
C GLY A 165 -9.40 -17.35 5.33
N GLY A 166 -9.97 -16.16 5.15
CA GLY A 166 -10.96 -15.56 6.04
C GLY A 166 -10.38 -14.41 6.86
N TRP A 167 -11.22 -13.75 7.66
CA TRP A 167 -10.79 -12.64 8.50
C TRP A 167 -11.04 -12.87 10.00
N HIS A 168 -12.21 -13.43 10.35
CA HIS A 168 -12.61 -13.78 11.73
C HIS A 168 -12.27 -12.69 12.77
N GLY A 169 -12.69 -11.45 12.52
CA GLY A 169 -12.39 -10.32 13.39
C GLY A 169 -10.92 -9.88 13.42
N GLY A 170 -10.07 -10.49 12.61
CA GLY A 170 -8.64 -10.22 12.56
C GLY A 170 -7.85 -10.96 13.62
N ASP A 171 -8.25 -12.19 13.92
CA ASP A 171 -7.51 -13.12 14.76
C ASP A 171 -6.11 -13.35 14.16
N TRP A 172 -5.10 -13.48 15.03
CA TRP A 172 -3.69 -13.55 14.60
C TRP A 172 -3.41 -14.68 13.61
N GLN A 173 -4.11 -15.82 13.70
CA GLN A 173 -3.95 -16.96 12.81
C GLN A 173 -4.30 -16.62 11.34
N TYR A 174 -5.27 -15.73 11.13
CA TYR A 174 -5.68 -15.25 9.81
C TYR A 174 -4.83 -14.08 9.31
N LEU A 175 -4.07 -13.43 10.22
CA LEU A 175 -3.18 -12.31 9.88
C LEU A 175 -1.80 -12.75 9.41
N VAL A 176 -1.27 -13.86 9.92
CA VAL A 176 0.14 -14.27 9.72
C VAL A 176 0.49 -14.38 8.24
N MET A 177 -0.25 -15.17 7.47
CA MET A 177 0.07 -15.39 6.05
C MET A 177 -0.10 -14.15 5.18
N PRO A 178 -1.21 -13.38 5.26
CA PRO A 178 -1.33 -12.09 4.58
C PRO A 178 -0.18 -11.14 4.88
N VAL A 179 0.20 -11.02 6.15
CA VAL A 179 1.30 -10.15 6.61
C VAL A 179 2.64 -10.60 6.03
N ILE A 180 2.96 -11.89 6.07
CA ILE A 180 4.20 -12.43 5.48
C ILE A 180 4.21 -12.18 3.97
N ALA A 181 3.13 -12.54 3.26
CA ALA A 181 3.07 -12.40 1.81
C ALA A 181 3.26 -10.93 1.37
N LEU A 182 2.59 -10.00 2.05
CA LEU A 182 2.66 -8.59 1.71
C LEU A 182 4.01 -7.95 2.10
N SER A 183 4.56 -8.32 3.26
CA SER A 183 5.81 -7.74 3.77
C SER A 183 7.06 -8.19 3.00
N THR A 184 7.04 -9.35 2.39
CA THR A 184 8.23 -10.04 1.85
C THR A 184 9.04 -9.18 0.88
N SER A 185 8.41 -8.57 -0.13
CA SER A 185 9.10 -7.72 -1.13
C SER A 185 9.68 -6.44 -0.51
N TYR A 186 8.96 -5.83 0.44
CA TYR A 186 9.41 -4.62 1.13
C TYR A 186 10.55 -4.92 2.10
N MET A 187 10.45 -6.02 2.85
CA MET A 187 11.50 -6.54 3.72
C MET A 187 12.81 -6.77 2.94
N ALA A 188 12.72 -7.40 1.78
CA ALA A 188 13.86 -7.64 0.90
C ALA A 188 14.51 -6.34 0.42
N SER A 189 13.71 -5.36 0.03
CA SER A 189 14.19 -4.03 -0.37
C SER A 189 14.87 -3.30 0.78
N ILE A 190 14.25 -3.29 1.97
CA ILE A 190 14.81 -2.69 3.18
C ILE A 190 16.16 -3.35 3.55
N ALA A 191 16.24 -4.68 3.52
CA ALA A 191 17.47 -5.40 3.81
C ALA A 191 18.61 -5.02 2.86
N ARG A 192 18.33 -4.93 1.56
CA ARG A 192 19.36 -4.53 0.58
C ARG A 192 19.81 -3.08 0.74
N ILE A 193 18.86 -2.15 0.95
CA ILE A 193 19.18 -0.75 1.17
C ILE A 193 20.02 -0.61 2.44
N THR A 194 19.62 -1.28 3.53
CA THR A 194 20.38 -1.28 4.79
C THR A 194 21.78 -1.81 4.60
N ARG A 195 21.93 -2.95 3.92
CA ARG A 195 23.26 -3.54 3.64
C ARG A 195 24.15 -2.59 2.82
N SER A 196 23.61 -2.07 1.73
CA SER A 196 24.37 -1.17 0.84
C SER A 196 24.84 0.09 1.57
N SER A 197 23.94 0.76 2.27
CA SER A 197 24.25 1.98 3.01
C SER A 197 25.21 1.72 4.18
N MET A 198 25.07 0.60 4.91
CA MET A 198 26.01 0.25 5.95
C MET A 198 27.41 -0.05 5.40
N LEU A 199 27.53 -0.71 4.24
CA LEU A 199 28.84 -0.96 3.61
C LEU A 199 29.52 0.33 3.18
N GLU A 200 28.77 1.30 2.69
CA GLU A 200 29.30 2.63 2.34
C GLU A 200 29.86 3.33 3.59
N VAL A 201 29.05 3.39 4.66
CA VAL A 201 29.44 4.01 5.93
C VAL A 201 30.63 3.29 6.58
N LEU A 202 30.67 1.95 6.58
CA LEU A 202 31.77 1.17 7.15
C LEU A 202 33.13 1.50 6.53
N ASN A 203 33.15 1.90 5.25
CA ASN A 203 34.35 2.27 4.52
C ASN A 203 34.70 3.77 4.60
N ALA A 204 33.88 4.58 5.26
CA ALA A 204 34.09 6.02 5.35
C ALA A 204 35.32 6.38 6.22
N ASN A 205 36.04 7.44 5.85
CA ASN A 205 37.26 7.86 6.53
C ASN A 205 37.04 8.21 8.00
N TYR A 206 35.89 8.78 8.36
CA TYR A 206 35.61 9.13 9.75
C TYR A 206 35.46 7.89 10.67
N ILE A 207 35.11 6.73 10.12
CA ILE A 207 35.10 5.46 10.86
C ILE A 207 36.54 4.99 11.16
N ARG A 208 37.45 5.16 10.21
CA ARG A 208 38.88 4.87 10.44
C ARG A 208 39.44 5.77 11.53
N THR A 209 39.11 7.06 11.50
CA THR A 209 39.49 8.02 12.55
C THR A 209 38.92 7.64 13.91
N ALA A 210 37.66 7.22 13.98
CA ALA A 210 37.02 6.81 15.23
C ALA A 210 37.73 5.57 15.84
N ARG A 211 38.14 4.61 15.00
CA ARG A 211 38.91 3.45 15.43
C ARG A 211 40.31 3.85 15.91
N ALA A 212 41.00 4.73 15.19
CA ALA A 212 42.32 5.24 15.56
C ALA A 212 42.28 5.99 16.91
N LYS A 213 41.19 6.65 17.23
CA LYS A 213 40.95 7.31 18.55
C LYS A 213 40.61 6.32 19.68
N GLY A 214 40.57 5.01 19.43
CA GLY A 214 40.34 3.99 20.44
C GLY A 214 38.87 3.90 20.92
N LEU A 215 37.90 4.42 20.15
CA LEU A 215 36.50 4.34 20.54
C LEU A 215 36.02 2.87 20.62
N PRO A 216 35.19 2.49 21.60
CA PRO A 216 34.65 1.14 21.70
C PRO A 216 33.84 0.75 20.47
N THR A 217 33.98 -0.50 20.02
CA THR A 217 33.29 -1.03 18.83
C THR A 217 31.77 -0.82 18.88
N LYS A 218 31.14 -0.99 20.05
CA LYS A 218 29.70 -0.73 20.22
C LYS A 218 29.32 0.72 19.95
N THR A 219 30.14 1.67 20.42
CA THR A 219 29.92 3.10 20.18
C THR A 219 30.08 3.44 18.71
N ILE A 220 31.14 2.91 18.07
CA ILE A 220 31.35 3.09 16.62
C ILE A 220 30.14 2.54 15.85
N PHE A 221 29.70 1.32 16.20
CA PHE A 221 28.57 0.70 15.51
C PHE A 221 27.27 1.51 15.63
N PHE A 222 26.77 1.73 16.83
CA PHE A 222 25.45 2.33 17.02
C PHE A 222 25.43 3.84 16.69
N ARG A 223 26.49 4.57 17.02
CA ARG A 223 26.50 6.04 16.88
C ARG A 223 27.06 6.51 15.54
N HIS A 224 28.06 5.82 15.00
CA HIS A 224 28.79 6.28 13.82
C HIS A 224 28.50 5.48 12.55
N ILE A 225 28.02 4.22 12.65
CA ILE A 225 27.72 3.38 11.48
C ILE A 225 26.20 3.28 11.31
N PHE A 226 25.50 2.69 12.26
CA PHE A 226 24.08 2.32 12.14
C PHE A 226 23.20 3.55 11.91
N LYS A 227 23.35 4.59 12.75
CA LYS A 227 22.52 5.80 12.65
C LYS A 227 22.64 6.51 11.29
N PRO A 228 23.84 6.81 10.74
CA PRO A 228 23.96 7.40 9.41
C PRO A 228 23.48 6.49 8.29
N SER A 229 23.68 5.18 8.40
CA SER A 229 23.26 4.21 7.37
C SER A 229 21.76 4.02 7.29
N LEU A 230 20.98 4.44 8.29
CA LEU A 230 19.52 4.40 8.24
C LEU A 230 18.90 5.51 7.38
N LEU A 231 19.62 6.57 7.01
CA LEU A 231 19.04 7.67 6.23
C LEU A 231 18.41 7.22 4.91
N PRO A 232 19.08 6.41 4.06
CA PRO A 232 18.46 5.90 2.83
C PRO A 232 17.31 4.93 3.11
N VAL A 233 17.37 4.20 4.23
CA VAL A 233 16.28 3.30 4.66
C VAL A 233 15.03 4.11 5.01
N ILE A 234 15.18 5.15 5.86
CA ILE A 234 14.10 6.05 6.23
C ILE A 234 13.46 6.65 4.98
N SER A 235 14.28 7.02 3.99
CA SER A 235 13.83 7.50 2.69
C SER A 235 12.90 6.52 1.98
N TYR A 236 13.18 5.25 2.07
CA TYR A 236 12.36 4.21 1.47
C TYR A 236 11.12 3.86 2.29
N LEU A 237 11.17 4.05 3.63
CA LEU A 237 10.04 3.66 4.50
C LEU A 237 8.74 4.40 4.18
N GLY A 238 8.82 5.63 3.69
CA GLY A 238 7.65 6.40 3.35
C GLY A 238 6.81 5.79 2.23
N PRO A 239 7.36 5.65 1.01
CA PRO A 239 6.68 4.96 -0.07
C PRO A 239 6.28 3.52 0.29
N ALA A 240 7.11 2.80 1.05
CA ALA A 240 6.81 1.46 1.52
C ALA A 240 5.58 1.43 2.45
N PHE A 241 5.48 2.37 3.37
CA PHE A 241 4.33 2.49 4.26
C PHE A 241 3.04 2.69 3.46
N VAL A 242 3.04 3.66 2.54
CA VAL A 242 1.89 3.92 1.66
C VAL A 242 1.47 2.66 0.91
N GLY A 243 2.42 1.99 0.23
CA GLY A 243 2.12 0.78 -0.53
C GLY A 243 1.57 -0.37 0.33
N LEU A 244 2.01 -0.48 1.58
CA LEU A 244 1.56 -1.53 2.50
C LEU A 244 0.18 -1.24 3.09
N ILE A 245 -0.11 0.01 3.50
CA ILE A 245 -1.41 0.35 4.11
C ILE A 245 -2.55 0.49 3.10
N THR A 246 -2.24 0.75 1.83
CA THR A 246 -3.24 0.69 0.76
C THR A 246 -3.59 -0.75 0.37
N GLY A 247 -2.79 -1.70 0.86
CA GLY A 247 -3.03 -3.13 0.71
C GLY A 247 -2.71 -3.67 -0.68
N SER A 248 -3.09 -4.91 -0.87
CA SER A 248 -2.93 -5.61 -2.14
C SER A 248 -4.21 -6.34 -2.50
N VAL A 249 -4.74 -6.02 -3.67
CA VAL A 249 -5.89 -6.72 -4.26
C VAL A 249 -5.69 -8.24 -4.25
N LEU A 250 -4.48 -8.67 -4.58
CA LEU A 250 -4.17 -10.11 -4.67
C LEU A 250 -4.16 -10.77 -3.29
N ILE A 251 -3.67 -10.10 -2.26
CA ILE A 251 -3.71 -10.60 -0.87
C ILE A 251 -5.15 -10.77 -0.41
N ASP A 252 -5.99 -9.76 -0.67
CA ASP A 252 -7.40 -9.81 -0.27
C ASP A 252 -8.16 -10.95 -0.96
N ILE A 253 -7.83 -11.26 -2.23
CA ILE A 253 -8.45 -12.36 -2.97
C ILE A 253 -7.97 -13.70 -2.47
N PHE A 254 -6.64 -13.94 -2.43
CA PHE A 254 -6.08 -15.24 -2.08
C PHE A 254 -6.42 -15.66 -0.64
N PHE A 255 -6.37 -14.71 0.29
CA PHE A 255 -6.68 -14.99 1.69
C PHE A 255 -8.13 -14.67 2.07
N SER A 256 -8.97 -14.21 1.12
CA SER A 256 -10.39 -13.89 1.36
C SER A 256 -10.59 -13.01 2.61
N THR A 257 -9.74 -11.98 2.76
CA THR A 257 -9.72 -11.14 3.96
C THR A 257 -10.94 -10.24 4.08
N GLY A 258 -11.60 -9.94 2.95
CA GLY A 258 -12.67 -8.94 2.88
C GLY A 258 -12.16 -7.51 2.96
N GLY A 259 -10.89 -7.26 2.65
CA GLY A 259 -10.31 -5.93 2.56
C GLY A 259 -10.74 -5.16 1.31
N MET A 260 -10.16 -3.96 1.14
CA MET A 260 -10.51 -3.03 0.05
C MET A 260 -10.32 -3.64 -1.34
N GLY A 261 -9.25 -4.43 -1.53
CA GLY A 261 -8.97 -5.08 -2.80
C GLY A 261 -10.03 -6.09 -3.21
N TYR A 262 -10.61 -6.81 -2.25
CA TYR A 262 -11.73 -7.72 -2.50
C TYR A 262 -12.94 -6.96 -3.06
N PHE A 263 -13.34 -5.87 -2.41
CA PHE A 263 -14.46 -5.05 -2.89
C PHE A 263 -14.17 -4.39 -4.23
N PHE A 264 -12.93 -3.93 -4.46
CA PHE A 264 -12.52 -3.33 -5.72
C PHE A 264 -12.66 -4.30 -6.90
N VAL A 265 -12.17 -5.53 -6.75
CA VAL A 265 -12.26 -6.53 -7.82
C VAL A 265 -13.70 -6.98 -8.06
N ASN A 266 -14.46 -7.22 -6.98
CA ASN A 266 -15.87 -7.54 -7.13
C ASN A 266 -16.66 -6.42 -7.81
N ALA A 267 -16.36 -5.16 -7.48
CA ALA A 267 -16.95 -4.00 -8.14
C ALA A 267 -16.58 -3.95 -9.63
N ALA A 268 -15.32 -4.26 -9.98
CA ALA A 268 -14.87 -4.31 -11.37
C ALA A 268 -15.62 -5.37 -12.18
N PHE A 269 -15.71 -6.59 -11.66
CA PHE A 269 -16.46 -7.67 -12.33
C PHE A 269 -17.96 -7.38 -12.45
N ASN A 270 -18.54 -6.76 -11.44
CA ASN A 270 -19.95 -6.42 -11.40
C ASN A 270 -20.29 -5.05 -12.03
N ARG A 271 -19.30 -4.32 -12.51
CA ARG A 271 -19.45 -2.96 -13.08
C ARG A 271 -20.06 -1.96 -12.08
N ASP A 272 -19.75 -2.12 -10.82
CA ASP A 272 -20.15 -1.18 -9.76
C ASP A 272 -19.20 0.02 -9.76
N TYR A 273 -19.47 0.99 -10.66
CA TYR A 273 -18.61 2.14 -10.85
C TYR A 273 -18.50 3.01 -9.59
N ALA A 274 -19.56 3.10 -8.80
CA ALA A 274 -19.55 3.89 -7.57
C ALA A 274 -18.54 3.34 -6.56
N VAL A 275 -18.54 2.02 -6.31
CA VAL A 275 -17.59 1.36 -5.41
C VAL A 275 -16.17 1.46 -5.94
N MET A 276 -15.95 1.21 -7.24
CA MET A 276 -14.62 1.33 -7.84
C MET A 276 -14.06 2.75 -7.69
N MET A 277 -14.86 3.77 -7.97
CA MET A 277 -14.46 5.17 -7.84
C MET A 277 -14.16 5.53 -6.40
N GLY A 278 -15.05 5.19 -5.46
CA GLY A 278 -14.86 5.48 -4.04
C GLY A 278 -13.55 4.89 -3.50
N ILE A 279 -13.27 3.63 -3.82
CA ILE A 279 -12.02 2.97 -3.42
C ILE A 279 -10.80 3.63 -4.08
N THR A 280 -10.87 3.93 -5.39
CA THR A 280 -9.75 4.58 -6.10
C THR A 280 -9.45 5.97 -5.52
N ILE A 281 -10.49 6.76 -5.23
CA ILE A 281 -10.33 8.09 -4.65
C ILE A 281 -9.75 8.00 -3.24
N LEU A 282 -10.25 7.08 -2.42
CA LEU A 282 -9.72 6.87 -1.07
C LEU A 282 -8.23 6.48 -1.11
N VAL A 283 -7.87 5.45 -1.90
CA VAL A 283 -6.48 4.99 -2.02
C VAL A 283 -5.58 6.09 -2.59
N GLY A 284 -6.05 6.82 -3.62
CA GLY A 284 -5.33 7.95 -4.18
C GLY A 284 -5.13 9.09 -3.18
N SER A 285 -6.17 9.45 -2.42
CA SER A 285 -6.11 10.46 -1.37
C SER A 285 -5.15 10.07 -0.25
N LEU A 286 -5.20 8.83 0.20
CA LEU A 286 -4.27 8.30 1.20
C LEU A 286 -2.83 8.31 0.68
N THR A 287 -2.62 7.90 -0.57
CA THR A 287 -1.29 7.92 -1.20
C THR A 287 -0.71 9.34 -1.22
N ILE A 288 -1.51 10.32 -1.62
CA ILE A 288 -1.11 11.73 -1.64
C ILE A 288 -0.85 12.25 -0.23
N LEU A 289 -1.75 11.97 0.72
CA LEU A 289 -1.63 12.39 2.11
C LEU A 289 -0.36 11.83 2.77
N PHE A 290 -0.14 10.54 2.67
CA PHE A 290 1.04 9.91 3.28
C PHE A 290 2.33 10.30 2.57
N SER A 291 2.32 10.49 1.25
CA SER A 291 3.47 11.05 0.53
C SER A 291 3.81 12.45 1.03
N LEU A 292 2.80 13.29 1.27
CA LEU A 292 3.01 14.61 1.87
C LEU A 292 3.60 14.51 3.29
N ILE A 293 3.05 13.64 4.14
CA ILE A 293 3.58 13.40 5.50
C ILE A 293 5.05 12.98 5.43
N VAL A 294 5.38 12.07 4.54
CA VAL A 294 6.75 11.58 4.33
C VAL A 294 7.67 12.69 3.86
N ASP A 295 7.26 13.50 2.91
CA ASP A 295 8.02 14.66 2.43
C ASP A 295 8.29 15.66 3.56
N LEU A 296 7.32 15.87 4.45
CA LEU A 296 7.48 16.72 5.62
C LEU A 296 8.45 16.14 6.65
N LEU A 297 8.38 14.82 6.89
CA LEU A 297 9.32 14.12 7.75
C LEU A 297 10.74 14.20 7.20
N TYR A 298 10.92 14.09 5.89
CA TYR A 298 12.21 14.28 5.23
C TYR A 298 12.77 15.69 5.45
N ALA A 299 11.95 16.70 5.20
CA ALA A 299 12.36 18.07 5.37
C ALA A 299 12.70 18.40 6.84
N TRP A 300 12.17 17.63 7.81
CA TRP A 300 12.49 17.75 9.24
C TRP A 300 13.78 17.01 9.61
N ILE A 301 14.03 15.82 9.02
CA ILE A 301 15.19 14.96 9.33
C ILE A 301 16.46 15.48 8.64
N ASP A 302 16.36 15.95 7.39
CA ASP A 302 17.50 16.47 6.62
C ASP A 302 17.39 17.99 6.41
N PRO A 303 18.12 18.80 7.20
CA PRO A 303 18.13 20.26 7.05
C PRO A 303 18.65 20.77 5.70
N LYS A 304 19.34 19.91 4.92
CA LYS A 304 19.87 20.28 3.59
C LYS A 304 18.80 20.34 2.51
N ILE A 305 17.62 19.71 2.73
CA ILE A 305 16.47 19.75 1.82
C ILE A 305 15.62 21.02 1.98
N ARG A 306 16.08 21.99 2.74
CA ARG A 306 15.39 23.28 2.90
C ARG A 306 15.64 24.16 1.67
N TYR A 307 14.76 24.04 0.68
CA TYR A 307 14.64 24.99 -0.43
C TYR A 307 13.39 25.85 -0.24
#